data_7844508862595ce3e64352454f40a7a4
#
_entry.id   7844508862595ce3e64352454f40a7a4
#
_cell.length_a   1.000
_cell.length_b   1.000
_cell.length_c   1.000
_cell.angle_alpha   90.00
_cell.angle_beta   90.00
_cell.angle_gamma   90.00
#
_symmetry.space_group_name_H-M   'P 1'
#
loop_
_entity.id
_entity.type
_entity.pdbx_description
1 polymer ?
#
loop_
_entity_poly.entity_id
_entity_poly.type
_entity_poly.pdbx_seq_one_letter_code
_entity_poly.pdbx_strand_id
1 'polypeptide(L)'
;VICPDLPLYGMTEYYGKVVYQDWVDCAAEIVMYYQAREIRPTFLFGLSAGGILAYQTASGLPEIQGVIATCLLDQREPLVRKNVVSSGWMAEHGLRLISKASAWLGFIKVPIKWVGNMKAIVNNEELAEVLMRDRRSSGAKVPVAFLHTLLNPHIHPEPERFSRCPVLLVHPENDRWTDASLSRIFYDRLNCSKDMKLLKGAGHFPIEKEGLMHLEHYCVEFLEECLAQRLVSNCQ
;
A
#
# COMPACT_ATOMS: atom_id res chain seq x y z
N VAL A 1 -5.52 -1.29 17.20
CA VAL A 1 -5.32 -1.38 15.74
C VAL A 1 -6.67 -1.21 15.06
N ILE A 2 -6.71 -0.42 13.98
CA ILE A 2 -7.89 -0.14 13.16
C ILE A 2 -7.57 -0.60 11.75
N CYS A 3 -8.37 -1.52 11.22
CA CYS A 3 -8.24 -2.07 9.88
C CYS A 3 -9.53 -1.81 9.11
N PRO A 4 -9.64 -0.71 8.36
CA PRO A 4 -10.86 -0.41 7.62
C PRO A 4 -10.96 -1.26 6.35
N ASP A 5 -12.17 -1.66 6.01
CA ASP A 5 -12.50 -2.12 4.67
C ASP A 5 -12.62 -0.90 3.76
N LEU A 6 -11.69 -0.72 2.85
CA LEU A 6 -11.72 0.39 1.89
C LEU A 6 -12.80 0.18 0.81
N PRO A 7 -13.33 1.24 0.18
CA PRO A 7 -14.29 1.10 -0.92
C PRO A 7 -13.84 0.09 -1.97
N LEU A 8 -14.76 -0.74 -2.47
CA LEU A 8 -14.56 -1.89 -3.37
C LEU A 8 -14.15 -3.20 -2.69
N TYR A 9 -13.76 -3.18 -1.41
CA TYR A 9 -13.30 -4.36 -0.66
C TYR A 9 -14.11 -4.56 0.61
N GLY A 10 -14.02 -5.78 1.16
CA GLY A 10 -14.64 -6.14 2.41
C GLY A 10 -16.16 -5.97 2.42
N MET A 11 -16.65 -5.27 3.45
CA MET A 11 -18.06 -5.01 3.70
C MET A 11 -18.48 -3.56 3.40
N THR A 12 -17.55 -2.72 2.93
CA THR A 12 -17.84 -1.31 2.68
C THR A 12 -18.77 -1.14 1.49
N GLU A 13 -19.92 -0.54 1.74
CA GLU A 13 -20.86 -0.11 0.70
C GLU A 13 -20.39 1.21 0.08
N TYR A 14 -20.56 1.34 -1.20
CA TYR A 14 -20.20 2.55 -1.94
C TYR A 14 -21.21 2.84 -3.05
N TYR A 15 -21.33 4.12 -3.39
CA TYR A 15 -22.22 4.59 -4.43
C TYR A 15 -21.45 5.39 -5.47
N GLY A 16 -21.79 5.19 -6.75
CA GLY A 16 -21.17 5.94 -7.84
C GLY A 16 -19.80 5.38 -8.28
N LYS A 17 -18.98 6.28 -8.79
CA LYS A 17 -17.65 5.98 -9.33
C LYS A 17 -16.62 6.02 -8.19
N VAL A 18 -15.84 4.96 -8.06
CA VAL A 18 -14.71 4.90 -7.12
C VAL A 18 -13.41 5.02 -7.88
N VAL A 19 -12.51 5.88 -7.40
CA VAL A 19 -11.14 6.08 -7.88
C VAL A 19 -10.15 5.89 -6.73
N TYR A 20 -8.86 5.80 -7.03
CA TYR A 20 -7.86 5.57 -5.97
C TYR A 20 -7.79 6.70 -4.93
N GLN A 21 -8.10 7.94 -5.33
CA GLN A 21 -8.15 9.06 -4.38
C GLN A 21 -9.18 8.85 -3.27
N ASP A 22 -10.30 8.17 -3.57
CA ASP A 22 -11.31 7.87 -2.54
C ASP A 22 -10.76 6.97 -1.43
N TRP A 23 -9.74 6.14 -1.72
CA TRP A 23 -9.03 5.39 -0.69
C TRP A 23 -8.18 6.28 0.21
N VAL A 24 -7.46 7.24 -0.39
CA VAL A 24 -6.64 8.20 0.36
C VAL A 24 -7.53 9.05 1.25
N ASP A 25 -8.64 9.55 0.71
CA ASP A 25 -9.59 10.40 1.44
C ASP A 25 -10.26 9.62 2.57
N CYS A 26 -10.73 8.40 2.31
CA CYS A 26 -11.33 7.52 3.31
C CYS A 26 -10.33 7.20 4.45
N ALA A 27 -9.09 6.87 4.12
CA ALA A 27 -8.06 6.62 5.12
C ALA A 27 -7.78 7.87 5.97
N ALA A 28 -7.71 9.04 5.34
CA ALA A 28 -7.51 10.32 6.03
C ALA A 28 -8.68 10.65 6.96
N GLU A 29 -9.92 10.49 6.50
CA GLU A 29 -11.13 10.72 7.31
C GLU A 29 -11.18 9.81 8.54
N ILE A 30 -10.83 8.53 8.39
CA ILE A 30 -10.76 7.58 9.50
C ILE A 30 -9.71 8.02 10.53
N VAL A 31 -8.52 8.41 10.07
CA VAL A 31 -7.47 8.92 10.97
C VAL A 31 -7.95 10.15 11.72
N MET A 32 -8.49 11.16 11.03
CA MET A 32 -9.01 12.38 11.65
C MET A 32 -10.14 12.09 12.64
N TYR A 33 -11.01 11.15 12.32
CA TYR A 33 -12.11 10.73 13.21
C TYR A 33 -11.61 10.21 14.56
N TYR A 34 -10.54 9.38 14.54
CA TYR A 34 -9.97 8.83 15.76
C TYR A 34 -9.09 9.84 16.50
N GLN A 35 -8.29 10.63 15.80
CA GLN A 35 -7.48 11.70 16.41
C GLN A 35 -8.35 12.75 17.13
N ALA A 36 -9.51 13.07 16.59
CA ALA A 36 -10.46 14.00 17.24
C ALA A 36 -11.08 13.45 18.54
N ARG A 37 -11.08 12.12 18.74
CA ARG A 37 -11.66 11.45 19.91
C ARG A 37 -10.66 11.00 20.95
N GLU A 38 -9.48 10.65 20.49
CA GLU A 38 -8.42 10.10 21.32
C GLU A 38 -7.09 10.78 20.99
N ILE A 39 -6.52 11.49 21.96
CA ILE A 39 -5.19 12.09 21.81
C ILE A 39 -4.14 10.96 21.97
N ARG A 40 -3.90 10.22 20.91
CA ARG A 40 -2.90 9.14 20.89
C ARG A 40 -1.97 9.28 19.69
N PRO A 41 -0.69 8.89 19.84
CA PRO A 41 0.21 8.77 18.71
C PRO A 41 -0.39 7.87 17.62
N THR A 42 -0.41 8.36 16.39
CA THR A 42 -0.98 7.66 15.25
C THR A 42 0.10 7.22 14.27
N PHE A 43 0.12 5.95 13.95
CA PHE A 43 1.01 5.36 12.95
C PHE A 43 0.17 4.75 11.83
N LEU A 44 0.70 4.75 10.62
CA LEU A 44 0.04 4.12 9.48
C LEU A 44 0.84 2.90 9.04
N PHE A 45 0.15 1.77 8.91
CA PHE A 45 0.72 0.55 8.37
C PHE A 45 0.09 0.24 7.01
N GLY A 46 0.91 0.04 5.99
CA GLY A 46 0.45 -0.27 4.65
C GLY A 46 1.09 -1.54 4.08
N LEU A 47 0.26 -2.53 3.76
CA LEU A 47 0.70 -3.77 3.11
C LEU A 47 0.51 -3.64 1.60
N SER A 48 1.54 -3.97 0.80
CA SER A 48 1.49 -3.93 -0.67
C SER A 48 1.06 -2.55 -1.20
N ALA A 49 -0.02 -2.46 -1.98
CA ALA A 49 -0.58 -1.18 -2.44
C ALA A 49 -0.90 -0.21 -1.29
N GLY A 50 -1.13 -0.75 -0.08
CA GLY A 50 -1.32 0.02 1.14
C GLY A 50 -0.10 0.84 1.56
N GLY A 51 1.11 0.50 1.13
CA GLY A 51 2.32 1.25 1.46
C GLY A 51 2.31 2.66 0.87
N ILE A 52 2.04 2.80 -0.41
CA ILE A 52 1.87 4.12 -1.06
C ILE A 52 0.61 4.83 -0.54
N LEU A 53 -0.46 4.09 -0.24
CA LEU A 53 -1.65 4.66 0.40
C LEU A 53 -1.32 5.27 1.76
N ALA A 54 -0.61 4.55 2.63
CA ALA A 54 -0.19 5.05 3.94
C ALA A 54 0.71 6.30 3.81
N TYR A 55 1.66 6.27 2.86
CA TYR A 55 2.49 7.43 2.53
C TYR A 55 1.65 8.66 2.13
N GLN A 56 0.70 8.50 1.20
CA GLN A 56 -0.13 9.61 0.73
C GLN A 56 -1.07 10.12 1.84
N THR A 57 -1.64 9.23 2.63
CA THR A 57 -2.44 9.59 3.80
C THR A 57 -1.62 10.41 4.81
N ALA A 58 -0.40 9.94 5.14
CA ALA A 58 0.51 10.67 6.03
C ALA A 58 0.94 12.03 5.47
N SER A 59 1.07 12.13 4.16
CA SER A 59 1.44 13.38 3.48
C SER A 59 0.39 14.47 3.63
N GLY A 60 -0.89 14.09 3.67
CA GLY A 60 -2.03 15.00 3.80
C GLY A 60 -2.40 15.37 5.24
N LEU A 61 -1.89 14.65 6.25
CA LEU A 61 -2.30 14.79 7.63
C LEU A 61 -1.15 15.30 8.52
N PRO A 62 -1.41 16.24 9.42
CA PRO A 62 -0.51 16.53 10.53
C PRO A 62 -0.56 15.38 11.55
N GLU A 63 0.40 15.32 12.46
CA GLU A 63 0.34 14.43 13.64
C GLU A 63 0.48 12.92 13.36
N ILE A 64 0.89 12.51 12.16
CA ILE A 64 1.30 11.11 11.93
C ILE A 64 2.72 10.93 12.45
N GLN A 65 2.92 9.93 13.33
CA GLN A 65 4.19 9.70 14.01
C GLN A 65 5.15 8.81 13.21
N GLY A 66 4.63 8.04 12.26
CA GLY A 66 5.43 7.21 11.39
C GLY A 66 4.59 6.41 10.40
N VAL A 67 5.23 6.01 9.31
CA VAL A 67 4.67 5.13 8.29
C VAL A 67 5.47 3.83 8.25
N ILE A 68 4.79 2.70 8.29
CA ILE A 68 5.35 1.37 8.09
C ILE A 68 4.78 0.81 6.80
N ALA A 69 5.62 0.37 5.89
CA ALA A 69 5.19 -0.21 4.62
C ALA A 69 5.89 -1.53 4.34
N THR A 70 5.18 -2.51 3.80
CA THR A 70 5.83 -3.73 3.29
C THR A 70 6.37 -3.55 1.88
N CYS A 71 5.80 -2.65 1.11
CA CYS A 71 6.25 -2.25 -0.22
C CYS A 71 6.01 -0.75 -0.44
N LEU A 72 6.87 -0.11 -1.22
CA LEU A 72 6.71 1.27 -1.68
C LEU A 72 6.80 1.30 -3.20
N LEU A 73 5.72 0.89 -3.87
CA LEU A 73 5.66 0.64 -5.30
C LEU A 73 5.01 1.81 -6.03
N ASP A 74 5.81 2.74 -6.53
CA ASP A 74 5.33 3.82 -7.39
C ASP A 74 4.93 3.28 -8.76
N GLN A 75 3.63 3.14 -9.00
CA GLN A 75 3.10 2.62 -10.26
C GLN A 75 3.36 3.54 -11.47
N ARG A 76 3.84 4.76 -11.26
CA ARG A 76 4.27 5.67 -12.33
C ARG A 76 5.59 5.22 -12.95
N GLU A 77 6.43 4.51 -12.17
CA GLU A 77 7.71 4.00 -12.63
C GLU A 77 7.54 2.82 -13.60
N PRO A 78 8.11 2.87 -14.81
CA PRO A 78 7.91 1.83 -15.83
C PRO A 78 8.35 0.44 -15.36
N LEU A 79 9.46 0.36 -14.59
CA LEU A 79 9.99 -0.90 -14.07
C LEU A 79 9.03 -1.51 -13.04
N VAL A 80 8.50 -0.72 -12.11
CA VAL A 80 7.50 -1.14 -11.13
C VAL A 80 6.26 -1.64 -11.85
N ARG A 81 5.72 -0.84 -12.77
CA ARG A 81 4.53 -1.17 -13.55
C ARG A 81 4.65 -2.49 -14.29
N LYS A 82 5.79 -2.73 -14.95
CA LYS A 82 6.06 -3.97 -15.69
C LYS A 82 6.03 -5.21 -14.79
N ASN A 83 6.50 -5.09 -13.54
CA ASN A 83 6.57 -6.23 -12.61
C ASN A 83 5.26 -6.47 -11.85
N VAL A 84 4.49 -5.42 -11.59
CA VAL A 84 3.23 -5.53 -10.83
C VAL A 84 2.11 -6.19 -11.64
N VAL A 85 2.08 -5.98 -12.95
CA VAL A 85 1.02 -6.51 -13.81
C VAL A 85 1.20 -7.99 -14.14
N SER A 86 0.10 -8.66 -14.48
CA SER A 86 0.03 -10.11 -14.67
C SER A 86 0.82 -10.64 -15.87
N SER A 87 1.14 -9.80 -16.85
CA SER A 87 1.89 -10.20 -18.05
C SER A 87 2.50 -9.02 -18.80
N GLY A 88 3.54 -9.28 -19.61
CA GLY A 88 4.16 -8.28 -20.48
C GLY A 88 3.16 -7.63 -21.45
N TRP A 89 2.23 -8.42 -22.01
CA TRP A 89 1.17 -7.89 -22.87
C TRP A 89 0.29 -6.87 -22.11
N MET A 90 -0.06 -7.19 -20.85
CA MET A 90 -0.82 -6.27 -20.00
C MET A 90 -0.02 -4.99 -19.75
N ALA A 91 1.29 -5.07 -19.51
CA ALA A 91 2.14 -3.90 -19.30
C ALA A 91 2.19 -2.99 -20.54
N GLU A 92 2.29 -3.56 -21.74
CA GLU A 92 2.49 -2.80 -22.97
C GLU A 92 1.18 -2.28 -23.58
N HIS A 93 0.14 -3.11 -23.58
CA HIS A 93 -1.11 -2.85 -24.30
C HIS A 93 -2.32 -2.70 -23.37
N GLY A 94 -2.44 -3.59 -22.38
CA GLY A 94 -3.59 -3.64 -21.48
C GLY A 94 -3.76 -2.35 -20.69
N LEU A 95 -2.68 -1.77 -20.17
CA LEU A 95 -2.72 -0.52 -19.42
C LEU A 95 -3.13 0.69 -20.30
N ARG A 96 -2.73 0.71 -21.55
CA ARG A 96 -3.17 1.72 -22.52
C ARG A 96 -4.67 1.61 -22.82
N LEU A 97 -5.18 0.37 -22.92
CA LEU A 97 -6.62 0.13 -23.10
C LEU A 97 -7.39 0.56 -21.85
N ILE A 98 -6.92 0.23 -20.64
CA ILE A 98 -7.51 0.69 -19.38
C ILE A 98 -7.57 2.23 -19.34
N SER A 99 -6.49 2.90 -19.70
CA SER A 99 -6.45 4.37 -19.71
C SER A 99 -7.46 4.97 -20.70
N LYS A 100 -7.52 4.46 -21.93
CA LYS A 100 -8.49 4.92 -22.94
C LYS A 100 -9.93 4.60 -22.56
N ALA A 101 -10.17 3.40 -22.02
CA ALA A 101 -11.49 2.94 -21.62
C ALA A 101 -12.00 3.65 -20.36
N SER A 102 -11.11 4.14 -19.50
CA SER A 102 -11.49 4.76 -18.22
C SER A 102 -12.39 5.99 -18.40
N ALA A 103 -12.21 6.75 -19.49
CA ALA A 103 -13.00 7.94 -19.79
C ALA A 103 -14.48 7.61 -20.12
N TRP A 104 -14.73 6.53 -20.85
CA TRP A 104 -16.06 6.17 -21.37
C TRP A 104 -16.66 4.94 -20.66
N LEU A 105 -15.82 3.99 -20.29
CA LEU A 105 -16.21 2.68 -19.74
C LEU A 105 -15.68 2.50 -18.31
N GLY A 106 -15.39 3.60 -17.61
CA GLY A 106 -14.79 3.59 -16.28
C GLY A 106 -15.60 2.85 -15.22
N PHE A 107 -16.91 2.69 -15.42
CA PHE A 107 -17.83 1.95 -14.56
C PHE A 107 -17.75 0.42 -14.74
N ILE A 108 -17.18 -0.06 -15.84
CA ILE A 108 -17.06 -1.50 -16.10
C ILE A 108 -16.11 -2.11 -15.06
N LYS A 109 -16.57 -3.19 -14.40
CA LYS A 109 -15.79 -3.91 -13.40
C LYS A 109 -15.05 -5.08 -14.03
N VAL A 110 -13.74 -5.14 -13.81
CA VAL A 110 -12.87 -6.23 -14.25
C VAL A 110 -12.25 -6.94 -13.05
N PRO A 111 -12.01 -8.26 -13.12
CA PRO A 111 -11.33 -8.97 -12.04
C PRO A 111 -9.91 -8.44 -11.84
N ILE A 112 -9.54 -8.07 -10.61
CA ILE A 112 -8.20 -7.53 -10.28
C ILE A 112 -7.09 -8.52 -10.67
N LYS A 113 -7.35 -9.81 -10.58
CA LYS A 113 -6.42 -10.89 -10.97
C LYS A 113 -6.05 -10.93 -12.46
N TRP A 114 -6.77 -10.21 -13.30
CA TRP A 114 -6.40 -10.06 -14.72
C TRP A 114 -5.33 -8.98 -14.92
N VAL A 115 -5.26 -8.05 -14.01
CA VAL A 115 -4.35 -6.90 -14.07
C VAL A 115 -3.09 -7.18 -13.24
N GLY A 116 -3.25 -7.54 -11.97
CA GLY A 116 -2.14 -7.85 -11.07
C GLY A 116 -1.77 -9.34 -11.04
N ASN A 117 -0.52 -9.64 -10.72
CA ASN A 117 -0.03 -11.02 -10.56
C ASN A 117 -0.50 -11.62 -9.21
N MET A 118 -1.82 -11.74 -9.03
CA MET A 118 -2.43 -12.17 -7.77
C MET A 118 -2.08 -13.62 -7.37
N LYS A 119 -1.50 -14.42 -8.26
CA LYS A 119 -1.00 -15.76 -7.92
C LYS A 119 0.21 -15.73 -6.99
N ALA A 120 0.98 -14.66 -7.04
CA ALA A 120 2.17 -14.47 -6.21
C ALA A 120 1.89 -13.71 -4.91
N ILE A 121 0.61 -13.49 -4.55
CA ILE A 121 0.21 -12.75 -3.35
C ILE A 121 0.65 -13.43 -2.05
N VAL A 122 0.72 -14.77 -2.06
CA VAL A 122 1.29 -15.61 -1.00
C VAL A 122 2.11 -16.73 -1.62
N ASN A 123 3.09 -17.26 -0.89
CA ASN A 123 3.94 -18.34 -1.38
C ASN A 123 3.28 -19.72 -1.28
N ASN A 124 2.19 -19.86 -0.52
CA ASN A 124 1.39 -21.07 -0.43
C ASN A 124 0.33 -21.08 -1.55
N GLU A 125 0.42 -22.05 -2.47
CA GLU A 125 -0.47 -22.13 -3.65
C GLU A 125 -1.93 -22.41 -3.28
N GLU A 126 -2.19 -23.26 -2.29
CA GLU A 126 -3.56 -23.57 -1.84
C GLU A 126 -4.23 -22.32 -1.26
N LEU A 127 -3.48 -21.58 -0.43
CA LEU A 127 -3.98 -20.33 0.13
C LEU A 127 -4.16 -19.26 -0.94
N ALA A 128 -3.26 -19.18 -1.93
CA ALA A 128 -3.42 -18.27 -3.07
C ALA A 128 -4.74 -18.54 -3.82
N GLU A 129 -5.10 -19.81 -4.02
CA GLU A 129 -6.38 -20.17 -4.65
C GLU A 129 -7.58 -19.73 -3.81
N VAL A 130 -7.54 -19.93 -2.49
CA VAL A 130 -8.61 -19.50 -1.58
C VAL A 130 -8.78 -17.98 -1.65
N LEU A 131 -7.67 -17.22 -1.55
CA LEU A 131 -7.68 -15.76 -1.64
C LEU A 131 -8.23 -15.27 -3.00
N MET A 132 -7.85 -15.91 -4.10
CA MET A 132 -8.35 -15.54 -5.43
C MET A 132 -9.83 -15.87 -5.67
N ARG A 133 -10.43 -16.73 -4.87
CA ARG A 133 -11.88 -17.03 -4.90
C ARG A 133 -12.68 -16.05 -4.05
N ASP A 134 -12.06 -15.43 -3.06
CA ASP A 134 -12.72 -14.43 -2.20
C ASP A 134 -12.98 -13.14 -2.97
N ARG A 135 -14.27 -12.92 -3.28
CA ARG A 135 -14.74 -11.73 -4.03
C ARG A 135 -14.67 -10.42 -3.24
N ARG A 136 -14.39 -10.48 -1.95
CA ARG A 136 -14.25 -9.31 -1.07
C ARG A 136 -12.79 -8.88 -0.89
N SER A 137 -11.86 -9.69 -1.42
CA SER A 137 -10.42 -9.41 -1.36
C SER A 137 -9.74 -9.61 -2.72
N SER A 138 -8.79 -10.53 -2.85
CA SER A 138 -7.99 -10.75 -4.06
C SER A 138 -8.78 -11.23 -5.29
N GLY A 139 -9.98 -11.77 -5.11
CA GLY A 139 -10.90 -12.13 -6.19
C GLY A 139 -11.89 -11.04 -6.60
N ALA A 140 -11.77 -9.83 -6.04
CA ALA A 140 -12.67 -8.72 -6.30
C ALA A 140 -12.67 -8.30 -7.78
N LYS A 141 -13.81 -7.72 -8.20
CA LYS A 141 -13.93 -6.99 -9.46
C LYS A 141 -13.95 -5.51 -9.16
N VAL A 142 -13.06 -4.77 -9.80
CA VAL A 142 -12.91 -3.33 -9.59
C VAL A 142 -13.20 -2.54 -10.86
N PRO A 143 -13.71 -1.30 -10.76
CA PRO A 143 -13.97 -0.45 -11.92
C PRO A 143 -12.69 -0.14 -12.69
N VAL A 144 -12.78 -0.06 -14.01
CA VAL A 144 -11.67 0.39 -14.87
C VAL A 144 -11.15 1.76 -14.47
N ALA A 145 -12.03 2.67 -14.03
CA ALA A 145 -11.63 3.98 -13.51
C ALA A 145 -10.75 3.89 -12.26
N PHE A 146 -11.06 2.98 -11.35
CA PHE A 146 -10.24 2.73 -10.16
C PHE A 146 -8.86 2.20 -10.56
N LEU A 147 -8.81 1.18 -11.42
CA LEU A 147 -7.54 0.64 -11.92
C LEU A 147 -6.67 1.70 -12.61
N HIS A 148 -7.30 2.53 -13.43
CA HIS A 148 -6.58 3.62 -14.09
C HIS A 148 -5.91 4.56 -13.10
N THR A 149 -6.63 4.98 -12.05
CA THR A 149 -6.11 5.90 -11.04
C THR A 149 -5.14 5.23 -10.07
N LEU A 150 -5.33 3.94 -9.74
CA LEU A 150 -4.39 3.16 -8.94
C LEU A 150 -3.03 2.98 -9.64
N LEU A 151 -3.05 2.77 -10.97
CA LEU A 151 -1.85 2.60 -11.80
C LEU A 151 -1.21 3.93 -12.23
N ASN A 152 -1.89 5.05 -12.02
CA ASN A 152 -1.41 6.40 -12.27
C ASN A 152 -1.76 7.30 -11.08
N PRO A 153 -1.24 7.00 -9.87
CA PRO A 153 -1.57 7.75 -8.68
C PRO A 153 -1.01 9.17 -8.76
N HIS A 154 -1.76 10.13 -8.22
CA HIS A 154 -1.24 11.47 -8.01
C HIS A 154 -0.51 11.50 -6.66
N ILE A 155 0.82 11.33 -6.70
CA ILE A 155 1.65 11.34 -5.48
C ILE A 155 2.07 12.78 -5.18
N HIS A 156 1.68 13.29 -4.02
CA HIS A 156 2.05 14.62 -3.55
C HIS A 156 2.18 14.61 -2.01
N PRO A 157 3.30 15.15 -1.47
CA PRO A 157 4.52 15.58 -2.16
C PRO A 157 5.26 14.42 -2.83
N GLU A 158 6.16 14.73 -3.75
CA GLU A 158 7.13 13.72 -4.23
C GLU A 158 8.04 13.30 -3.07
N PRO A 159 8.59 12.07 -3.10
CA PRO A 159 9.34 11.51 -1.97
C PRO A 159 10.53 12.38 -1.53
N GLU A 160 11.17 13.11 -2.43
CA GLU A 160 12.27 14.04 -2.12
C GLU A 160 11.84 15.23 -1.25
N ARG A 161 10.56 15.51 -1.19
CA ARG A 161 9.98 16.60 -0.40
C ARG A 161 9.24 16.12 0.84
N PHE A 162 9.17 14.80 1.04
CA PHE A 162 8.50 14.23 2.20
C PHE A 162 9.42 14.26 3.42
N SER A 163 9.02 15.01 4.45
CA SER A 163 9.76 15.17 5.71
C SER A 163 8.83 15.11 6.94
N ARG A 164 7.61 14.61 6.77
CA ARG A 164 6.57 14.71 7.81
C ARG A 164 6.81 13.79 9.00
N CYS A 165 7.20 12.55 8.73
CA CYS A 165 7.42 11.55 9.77
C CYS A 165 8.44 10.51 9.28
N PRO A 166 9.02 9.72 10.18
CA PRO A 166 9.86 8.58 9.83
C PRO A 166 9.11 7.52 9.00
N VAL A 167 9.84 6.81 8.16
CA VAL A 167 9.32 5.72 7.33
C VAL A 167 10.13 4.45 7.54
N LEU A 168 9.46 3.37 7.92
CA LEU A 168 10.02 2.02 7.97
C LEU A 168 9.53 1.21 6.77
N LEU A 169 10.45 0.69 5.97
CA LEU A 169 10.17 -0.30 4.93
C LEU A 169 10.55 -1.69 5.43
N VAL A 170 9.57 -2.55 5.68
CA VAL A 170 9.75 -3.95 6.08
C VAL A 170 9.43 -4.87 4.89
N HIS A 171 10.41 -5.05 4.00
CA HIS A 171 10.17 -5.74 2.74
C HIS A 171 10.32 -7.27 2.88
N PRO A 172 9.35 -8.07 2.36
CA PRO A 172 9.46 -9.53 2.39
C PRO A 172 10.64 -10.03 1.53
N GLU A 173 11.51 -10.89 2.13
CA GLU A 173 12.71 -11.39 1.45
C GLU A 173 12.40 -12.31 0.26
N ASN A 174 11.38 -13.17 0.43
CA ASN A 174 10.99 -14.16 -0.58
C ASN A 174 9.72 -13.71 -1.35
N ASP A 175 9.59 -12.40 -1.57
CA ASP A 175 8.50 -11.84 -2.38
C ASP A 175 8.66 -12.27 -3.85
N ARG A 176 7.77 -13.15 -4.30
CA ARG A 176 7.74 -13.65 -5.69
C ARG A 176 7.04 -12.71 -6.66
N TRP A 177 6.43 -11.64 -6.15
CA TRP A 177 5.73 -10.65 -6.97
C TRP A 177 6.56 -9.41 -7.21
N THR A 178 7.07 -8.83 -6.13
CA THR A 178 7.76 -7.54 -6.19
C THR A 178 9.06 -7.59 -5.40
N ASP A 179 10.17 -7.66 -6.12
CA ASP A 179 11.51 -7.62 -5.51
C ASP A 179 11.75 -6.30 -4.76
N ALA A 180 12.56 -6.35 -3.70
CA ALA A 180 12.88 -5.21 -2.86
C ALA A 180 13.48 -4.03 -3.64
N SER A 181 14.18 -4.28 -4.74
CA SER A 181 14.74 -3.23 -5.61
C SER A 181 13.67 -2.32 -6.21
N LEU A 182 12.45 -2.84 -6.42
CA LEU A 182 11.33 -2.03 -6.93
C LEU A 182 10.84 -1.02 -5.88
N SER A 183 10.78 -1.41 -4.62
CA SER A 183 10.45 -0.49 -3.52
C SER A 183 11.55 0.53 -3.27
N ARG A 184 12.82 0.16 -3.49
CA ARG A 184 13.98 1.07 -3.34
C ARG A 184 13.90 2.26 -4.29
N ILE A 185 13.32 2.13 -5.48
CA ILE A 185 13.16 3.24 -6.43
C ILE A 185 12.44 4.43 -5.77
N PHE A 186 11.43 4.16 -4.95
CA PHE A 186 10.71 5.19 -4.19
C PHE A 186 11.41 5.50 -2.85
N TYR A 187 11.79 4.46 -2.11
CA TYR A 187 12.36 4.55 -0.77
C TYR A 187 13.64 5.39 -0.73
N ASP A 188 14.56 5.18 -1.67
CA ASP A 188 15.85 5.89 -1.69
C ASP A 188 15.70 7.40 -1.89
N ARG A 189 14.60 7.82 -2.54
CA ARG A 189 14.24 9.22 -2.78
C ARG A 189 13.59 9.92 -1.56
N LEU A 190 13.14 9.18 -0.54
CA LEU A 190 12.53 9.78 0.64
C LEU A 190 13.50 10.67 1.38
N ASN A 191 13.07 11.91 1.70
CA ASN A 191 13.83 12.91 2.45
C ASN A 191 13.31 13.02 3.89
N CYS A 192 13.29 11.90 4.61
CA CYS A 192 12.92 11.80 6.02
C CYS A 192 13.83 10.78 6.72
N SER A 193 13.73 10.70 8.05
CA SER A 193 14.30 9.56 8.78
C SER A 193 13.66 8.28 8.23
N LYS A 194 14.49 7.32 7.85
CA LYS A 194 14.00 6.09 7.23
C LYS A 194 14.89 4.91 7.56
N ASP A 195 14.28 3.73 7.72
CA ASP A 195 14.97 2.46 7.89
C ASP A 195 14.36 1.39 6.98
N MET A 196 15.16 0.40 6.62
CA MET A 196 14.74 -0.72 5.77
C MET A 196 15.19 -2.04 6.37
N LYS A 197 14.24 -2.92 6.60
CA LYS A 197 14.46 -4.28 7.10
C LYS A 197 13.92 -5.32 6.11
N LEU A 198 14.58 -6.47 6.02
CA LEU A 198 14.09 -7.61 5.26
C LEU A 198 13.39 -8.60 6.20
N LEU A 199 12.18 -9.01 5.84
CA LEU A 199 11.43 -10.05 6.55
C LEU A 199 11.88 -11.42 6.04
N LYS A 200 12.79 -12.06 6.75
CA LYS A 200 13.34 -13.37 6.37
C LYS A 200 12.24 -14.40 6.20
N GLY A 201 12.33 -15.17 5.13
CA GLY A 201 11.39 -16.23 4.82
C GLY A 201 9.99 -15.80 4.40
N ALA A 202 9.66 -14.50 4.41
CA ALA A 202 8.33 -13.99 4.12
C ALA A 202 8.05 -13.87 2.62
N GLY A 203 6.85 -14.25 2.19
CA GLY A 203 6.27 -13.95 0.90
C GLY A 203 5.64 -12.57 0.85
N HIS A 204 5.03 -12.19 -0.30
CA HIS A 204 4.45 -10.85 -0.51
C HIS A 204 3.47 -10.45 0.60
N PHE A 205 2.56 -11.33 1.00
CA PHE A 205 1.87 -11.23 2.28
C PHE A 205 2.68 -12.04 3.30
N PRO A 206 3.25 -11.39 4.31
CA PRO A 206 4.16 -12.02 5.27
C PRO A 206 3.40 -12.85 6.31
N ILE A 207 2.87 -14.00 5.88
CA ILE A 207 2.08 -14.93 6.70
C ILE A 207 2.91 -16.09 7.25
N GLU A 208 4.11 -16.28 6.74
CA GLU A 208 5.04 -17.29 7.21
C GLU A 208 5.50 -16.94 8.64
N LYS A 209 5.55 -17.94 9.51
CA LYS A 209 5.78 -17.74 10.95
C LYS A 209 7.02 -16.90 11.24
N GLU A 210 8.16 -17.18 10.59
CA GLU A 210 9.40 -16.43 10.78
C GLU A 210 9.27 -14.98 10.33
N GLY A 211 8.72 -14.78 9.12
CA GLY A 211 8.47 -13.46 8.56
C GLY A 211 7.52 -12.62 9.40
N LEU A 212 6.48 -13.25 9.94
CA LEU A 212 5.51 -12.58 10.83
C LEU A 212 6.14 -12.16 12.16
N MET A 213 7.00 -13.00 12.74
CA MET A 213 7.75 -12.66 13.97
C MET A 213 8.70 -11.48 13.73
N HIS A 214 9.40 -11.44 12.58
CA HIS A 214 10.26 -10.32 12.22
C HIS A 214 9.43 -9.04 11.98
N LEU A 215 8.29 -9.15 11.31
CA LEU A 215 7.38 -8.02 11.09
C LEU A 215 6.94 -7.41 12.43
N GLU A 216 6.45 -8.24 13.35
CA GLU A 216 6.05 -7.80 14.69
C GLU A 216 7.21 -7.10 15.42
N HIS A 217 8.38 -7.73 15.46
CA HIS A 217 9.56 -7.19 16.12
C HIS A 217 9.96 -5.83 15.56
N TYR A 218 10.14 -5.69 14.24
CA TYR A 218 10.56 -4.44 13.64
C TYR A 218 9.49 -3.34 13.72
N CYS A 219 8.21 -3.72 13.68
CA CYS A 219 7.14 -2.76 13.89
C CYS A 219 7.17 -2.20 15.31
N VAL A 220 7.29 -3.06 16.34
CA VAL A 220 7.33 -2.63 17.75
C VAL A 220 8.55 -1.76 17.99
N GLU A 221 9.75 -2.18 17.57
CA GLU A 221 10.98 -1.40 17.68
C GLU A 221 10.82 0.01 17.08
N PHE A 222 10.31 0.10 15.86
CA PHE A 222 10.08 1.39 15.19
C PHE A 222 9.08 2.27 15.94
N LEU A 223 7.98 1.71 16.44
CA LEU A 223 6.99 2.44 17.22
C LEU A 223 7.62 3.02 18.49
N GLU A 224 8.40 2.22 19.23
CA GLU A 224 9.08 2.62 20.47
C GLU A 224 10.11 3.73 20.20
N GLU A 225 10.91 3.62 19.13
CA GLU A 225 11.89 4.63 18.74
C GLU A 225 11.21 5.97 18.40
N CYS A 226 10.15 5.96 17.60
CA CYS A 226 9.42 7.17 17.25
C CYS A 226 8.79 7.84 18.48
N LEU A 227 8.24 7.05 19.40
CA LEU A 227 7.64 7.56 20.64
C LEU A 227 8.70 8.16 21.57
N ALA A 228 9.86 7.54 21.70
CA ALA A 228 10.97 8.05 22.51
C ALA A 228 11.49 9.40 21.96
N GLN A 229 11.66 9.52 20.65
CA GLN A 229 12.10 10.77 20.00
C GLN A 229 11.11 11.91 20.23
N ARG A 230 9.80 11.63 20.20
CA ARG A 230 8.76 12.64 20.49
C ARG A 230 8.83 13.16 21.93
N LEU A 231 9.07 12.28 22.90
CA LEU A 231 9.20 12.70 24.30
C LEU A 231 10.37 13.66 24.50
N VAL A 232 11.49 13.41 23.85
CA VAL A 232 12.67 14.28 23.89
C VAL A 232 12.37 15.65 23.24
N SER A 233 11.68 15.67 22.10
CA SER A 233 11.34 16.91 21.38
C SER A 233 10.34 17.78 22.14
N ASN A 234 9.45 17.21 22.93
CA ASN A 234 8.47 17.95 23.74
C ASN A 234 9.05 18.49 25.05
N CYS A 235 10.26 18.08 25.43
CA CYS A 235 10.96 18.56 26.63
C CYS A 235 11.95 19.72 26.35
N GLN A 236 12.11 20.11 25.11
CA GLN A 236 12.92 21.26 24.66
C GLN A 236 12.04 22.46 24.30
#